data_7ce32720bf8d612aa8e395394557f6be
#
_entry.id   7ce32720bf8d612aa8e395394557f6be
#
_cell.length_a   1.000
_cell.length_b   1.000
_cell.length_c   1.000
_cell.angle_alpha   90.00
_cell.angle_beta   90.00
_cell.angle_gamma   90.00
#
_symmetry.space_group_name_H-M   'P 1'
#
loop_
_entity.id
_entity.type
_entity.pdbx_description
1 polymer ?
#
loop_
_entity_poly.entity_id
_entity_poly.type
_entity_poly.pdbx_seq_one_letter_code
_entity_poly.pdbx_strand_id
1 'polypeptide(L)'
;LRLQKKQSKMFIAFYRPIQRGLDALDVWYQNRLNWAVRHRITIMVGCATFFVASLFCAKYIGTEFFPAADNSRIGVNLQLPIGARVERAQALASELTEKWMKRYEGVMRVCNYTVGQADSDNTFASMQDNGSHIISFNISLVSPGDRKVKLETVCDEMREDLKAYPELDKAQVILGGSTGGMSAQASADFEVYGYDFTATDKVSAELKEKLLNVKGVSEVNISRQDYQPEYQVDFDREKLALHGLNLSTASGYLRNRVNGALASYYREDGDEYDIRVRYAPEFRTKIEDLENILIYTPSGEGIRVKDLGKVVERSAPPTIERKDRERIVTVSAVISGVPLGDVVADGNAIVDKMDLPSGISIQISGSYEDQQDSFSDLGTLAVLIIILVFIVMAAQFESLSYPFIIMFSIPFAFSGVLMALFFTGTNLNVMSLLGGIMLIGIVVKNGIVLIDYITLCRERGMAVLHSVVTAGRSRLRPVLMTTLTTILGMVPMAVGQGEGAEMWRPLGVAVIGGLTVSTILTLILVPVLYCSFAGIGIRRNRRKIKKDRELNDYYQAHKEKMTKPKKQ
;
A
#
# COMPACT_ATOMS: atom_id res chain seq x y z
N LEU A 1 -38.40 5.93 -39.93
CA LEU A 1 -38.62 4.73 -40.77
C LEU A 1 -37.32 3.94 -40.92
N ARG A 2 -37.00 3.04 -39.94
CA ARG A 2 -35.93 2.05 -40.11
C ARG A 2 -36.47 0.91 -40.94
N LEU A 3 -36.01 0.79 -42.17
CA LEU A 3 -36.17 -0.40 -43.00
C LEU A 3 -35.70 -1.63 -42.23
N GLN A 4 -36.58 -2.54 -41.86
CA GLN A 4 -36.22 -3.82 -41.26
C GLN A 4 -35.48 -4.65 -42.32
N LYS A 5 -34.13 -4.63 -42.23
CA LYS A 5 -33.29 -5.59 -42.94
C LYS A 5 -33.73 -7.01 -42.57
N LYS A 6 -34.07 -7.85 -43.57
CA LYS A 6 -34.35 -9.28 -43.36
C LYS A 6 -33.21 -9.92 -42.59
N GLN A 7 -33.41 -10.21 -41.32
CA GLN A 7 -32.41 -10.86 -40.46
C GLN A 7 -32.29 -12.34 -40.90
N SER A 8 -31.05 -12.85 -40.90
CA SER A 8 -30.76 -14.26 -41.22
C SER A 8 -31.52 -15.18 -40.25
N LYS A 9 -32.07 -16.30 -40.80
CA LYS A 9 -32.81 -17.30 -39.99
C LYS A 9 -31.99 -17.84 -38.80
N MET A 10 -30.69 -17.95 -38.97
CA MET A 10 -29.74 -18.38 -37.93
C MET A 10 -29.62 -17.36 -36.79
N PHE A 11 -29.57 -16.06 -37.11
CA PHE A 11 -29.54 -14.98 -36.13
C PHE A 11 -30.86 -14.92 -35.34
N ILE A 12 -32.00 -15.12 -35.99
CA ILE A 12 -33.33 -15.15 -35.36
C ILE A 12 -33.44 -16.34 -34.40
N ALA A 13 -32.93 -17.52 -34.77
CA ALA A 13 -32.96 -18.72 -33.93
C ALA A 13 -32.13 -18.54 -32.63
N PHE A 14 -31.00 -17.86 -32.70
CA PHE A 14 -30.14 -17.58 -31.51
C PHE A 14 -30.69 -16.39 -30.68
N TYR A 15 -31.23 -15.38 -31.32
CA TYR A 15 -31.73 -14.17 -30.64
C TYR A 15 -33.08 -14.36 -29.92
N ARG A 16 -33.98 -15.14 -30.48
CA ARG A 16 -35.32 -15.40 -29.88
C ARG A 16 -35.29 -15.97 -28.47
N PRO A 17 -34.51 -17.01 -28.11
CA PRO A 17 -34.47 -17.52 -26.74
C PRO A 17 -33.89 -16.49 -25.76
N ILE A 18 -32.88 -15.74 -26.15
CA ILE A 18 -32.27 -14.67 -25.32
C ILE A 18 -33.33 -13.57 -25.08
N GLN A 19 -34.01 -13.13 -26.11
CA GLN A 19 -35.07 -12.11 -25.98
C GLN A 19 -36.22 -12.59 -25.07
N ARG A 20 -36.67 -13.84 -25.20
CA ARG A 20 -37.68 -14.41 -24.31
C ARG A 20 -37.24 -14.46 -22.86
N GLY A 21 -35.96 -14.82 -22.62
CA GLY A 21 -35.37 -14.80 -21.29
C GLY A 21 -35.34 -13.40 -20.67
N LEU A 22 -34.94 -12.39 -21.45
CA LEU A 22 -34.94 -11.00 -21.03
C LEU A 22 -36.36 -10.46 -20.78
N ASP A 23 -37.31 -10.79 -21.63
CA ASP A 23 -38.73 -10.42 -21.44
C ASP A 23 -39.31 -11.06 -20.17
N ALA A 24 -39.00 -12.33 -19.90
CA ALA A 24 -39.39 -13.01 -18.66
C ALA A 24 -38.76 -12.35 -17.42
N LEU A 25 -37.48 -11.94 -17.51
CA LEU A 25 -36.78 -11.24 -16.44
C LEU A 25 -37.40 -9.86 -16.15
N ASP A 26 -37.83 -9.12 -17.19
CA ASP A 26 -38.53 -7.84 -17.03
C ASP A 26 -39.86 -8.01 -16.27
N VAL A 27 -40.65 -9.05 -16.62
CA VAL A 27 -41.92 -9.33 -15.97
C VAL A 27 -41.73 -9.80 -14.53
N TRP A 28 -40.73 -10.68 -14.30
CA TRP A 28 -40.37 -11.13 -12.95
C TRP A 28 -39.97 -9.96 -12.06
N TYR A 29 -39.07 -9.11 -12.55
CA TYR A 29 -38.63 -7.92 -11.83
C TYR A 29 -39.78 -6.95 -11.54
N GLN A 30 -40.66 -6.70 -12.52
CA GLN A 30 -41.82 -5.84 -12.35
C GLN A 30 -42.73 -6.35 -11.21
N ASN A 31 -42.94 -7.65 -11.14
CA ASN A 31 -43.78 -8.27 -10.08
C ASN A 31 -43.09 -8.14 -8.71
N ARG A 32 -41.79 -8.40 -8.64
CA ARG A 32 -41.01 -8.25 -7.39
C ARG A 32 -40.92 -6.80 -6.93
N LEU A 33 -40.69 -5.86 -7.85
CA LEU A 33 -40.66 -4.44 -7.54
C LEU A 33 -42.04 -3.95 -7.04
N ASN A 34 -43.13 -4.38 -7.64
CA ASN A 34 -44.49 -4.03 -7.19
C ASN A 34 -44.78 -4.54 -5.77
N TRP A 35 -44.30 -5.74 -5.44
CA TRP A 35 -44.34 -6.28 -4.08
C TRP A 35 -43.47 -5.45 -3.11
N ALA A 36 -42.23 -5.17 -3.49
CA ALA A 36 -41.26 -4.41 -2.69
C ALA A 36 -41.78 -3.01 -2.33
N VAL A 37 -42.33 -2.29 -3.31
CA VAL A 37 -42.88 -0.93 -3.09
C VAL A 37 -44.11 -0.95 -2.16
N ARG A 38 -44.87 -2.04 -2.11
CA ARG A 38 -45.99 -2.20 -1.17
C ARG A 38 -45.51 -2.53 0.25
N HIS A 39 -44.41 -3.32 0.39
CA HIS A 39 -43.84 -3.74 1.68
C HIS A 39 -42.56 -2.96 2.01
N ARG A 40 -42.63 -1.61 2.02
CA ARG A 40 -41.45 -0.70 2.14
C ARG A 40 -40.65 -0.95 3.41
N ILE A 41 -41.33 -1.12 4.56
CA ILE A 41 -40.67 -1.32 5.86
C ILE A 41 -39.89 -2.63 5.85
N THR A 42 -40.46 -3.70 5.34
CA THR A 42 -39.78 -5.01 5.25
C THR A 42 -38.50 -4.94 4.41
N ILE A 43 -38.54 -4.24 3.26
CA ILE A 43 -37.36 -4.04 2.42
C ILE A 43 -36.32 -3.19 3.11
N MET A 44 -36.72 -2.08 3.75
CA MET A 44 -35.79 -1.21 4.46
C MET A 44 -35.10 -1.94 5.63
N VAL A 45 -35.87 -2.71 6.42
CA VAL A 45 -35.31 -3.53 7.50
C VAL A 45 -34.39 -4.62 6.95
N GLY A 46 -34.79 -5.31 5.88
CA GLY A 46 -33.96 -6.34 5.24
C GLY A 46 -32.63 -5.77 4.72
N CYS A 47 -32.64 -4.61 4.06
CA CYS A 47 -31.45 -3.93 3.63
C CYS A 47 -30.57 -3.49 4.81
N ALA A 48 -31.17 -2.94 5.87
CA ALA A 48 -30.43 -2.55 7.07
C ALA A 48 -29.78 -3.77 7.77
N THR A 49 -30.51 -4.88 7.87
CA THR A 49 -29.96 -6.13 8.43
C THR A 49 -28.79 -6.65 7.57
N PHE A 50 -28.92 -6.61 6.24
CA PHE A 50 -27.87 -6.99 5.31
C PHE A 50 -26.62 -6.11 5.49
N PHE A 51 -26.82 -4.80 5.63
CA PHE A 51 -25.72 -3.85 5.89
C PHE A 51 -25.00 -4.16 7.20
N VAL A 52 -25.75 -4.36 8.29
CA VAL A 52 -25.17 -4.72 9.60
C VAL A 52 -24.43 -6.06 9.51
N ALA A 53 -25.00 -7.07 8.83
CA ALA A 53 -24.34 -8.35 8.63
C ALA A 53 -23.04 -8.22 7.84
N SER A 54 -22.97 -7.33 6.84
CA SER A 54 -21.73 -7.08 6.10
C SER A 54 -20.64 -6.43 6.94
N LEU A 55 -21.01 -5.60 7.93
CA LEU A 55 -20.05 -5.02 8.86
C LEU A 55 -19.42 -6.07 9.79
N PHE A 56 -20.17 -7.14 10.12
CA PHE A 56 -19.58 -8.27 10.86
C PHE A 56 -18.52 -8.99 10.05
N CYS A 57 -18.67 -9.10 8.72
CA CYS A 57 -17.63 -9.68 7.86
C CYS A 57 -16.33 -8.86 7.91
N ALA A 58 -16.41 -7.53 8.05
CA ALA A 58 -15.24 -6.66 8.14
C ALA A 58 -14.31 -7.03 9.30
N LYS A 59 -14.84 -7.55 10.41
CA LYS A 59 -14.04 -7.96 11.57
C LYS A 59 -13.10 -9.15 11.27
N TYR A 60 -13.46 -9.97 10.29
CA TYR A 60 -12.69 -11.16 9.90
C TYR A 60 -11.80 -10.93 8.68
N ILE A 61 -11.83 -9.73 8.10
CA ILE A 61 -10.99 -9.35 6.97
C ILE A 61 -9.71 -8.74 7.55
N GLY A 62 -8.57 -9.37 7.25
CA GLY A 62 -7.26 -8.82 7.60
C GLY A 62 -6.99 -7.50 6.87
N THR A 63 -6.10 -6.68 7.43
CA THR A 63 -5.64 -5.45 6.80
C THR A 63 -4.17 -5.56 6.41
N GLU A 64 -3.83 -5.09 5.22
CA GLU A 64 -2.47 -5.02 4.72
C GLU A 64 -2.27 -3.71 3.95
N PHE A 65 -1.05 -3.23 3.83
CA PHE A 65 -0.77 -2.02 3.05
C PHE A 65 -0.91 -2.31 1.56
N PHE A 66 -0.04 -3.14 1.04
CA PHE A 66 -0.12 -3.72 -0.30
C PHE A 66 -0.06 -5.24 -0.22
N PRO A 67 -0.74 -5.96 -1.11
CA PRO A 67 -0.58 -7.40 -1.19
C PRO A 67 0.85 -7.76 -1.64
N ALA A 68 1.40 -8.82 -1.10
CA ALA A 68 2.67 -9.36 -1.55
C ALA A 68 2.56 -9.76 -3.03
N ALA A 69 3.30 -9.06 -3.87
CA ALA A 69 3.29 -9.29 -5.31
C ALA A 69 4.45 -10.21 -5.69
N ASP A 70 4.13 -11.23 -6.49
CA ASP A 70 5.14 -12.09 -7.09
C ASP A 70 5.71 -11.43 -8.35
N ASN A 71 6.85 -10.76 -8.19
CA ASN A 71 7.59 -10.12 -9.27
C ASN A 71 8.77 -10.97 -9.78
N SER A 72 8.80 -12.26 -9.43
CA SER A 72 9.84 -13.22 -9.82
C SER A 72 11.26 -12.82 -9.41
N ARG A 73 11.41 -11.99 -8.37
CA ARG A 73 12.72 -11.54 -7.87
C ARG A 73 12.87 -11.85 -6.39
N ILE A 74 14.10 -12.25 -6.02
CA ILE A 74 14.49 -12.48 -4.63
C ILE A 74 15.80 -11.73 -4.40
N GLY A 75 15.85 -10.96 -3.31
CA GLY A 75 17.09 -10.41 -2.77
C GLY A 75 17.53 -11.23 -1.59
N VAL A 76 18.84 -11.52 -1.49
CA VAL A 76 19.40 -12.13 -0.28
C VAL A 76 20.61 -11.32 0.14
N ASN A 77 20.56 -10.78 1.36
CA ASN A 77 21.66 -10.06 1.97
C ASN A 77 22.25 -10.91 3.11
N LEU A 78 23.53 -11.22 3.00
CA LEU A 78 24.26 -12.02 3.98
C LEU A 78 25.38 -11.18 4.56
N GLN A 79 25.61 -11.32 5.86
CA GLN A 79 26.71 -10.70 6.55
C GLN A 79 27.54 -11.78 7.26
N LEU A 80 28.81 -11.81 6.97
CA LEU A 80 29.83 -12.58 7.67
C LEU A 80 30.32 -11.78 8.89
N PRO A 81 31.04 -12.39 9.83
CA PRO A 81 31.68 -11.66 10.92
C PRO A 81 32.54 -10.50 10.42
N ILE A 82 32.49 -9.39 11.16
CA ILE A 82 33.28 -8.21 10.86
C ILE A 82 34.76 -8.54 10.78
N GLY A 83 35.43 -8.11 9.69
CA GLY A 83 36.80 -8.45 9.42
C GLY A 83 37.00 -9.68 8.54
N ALA A 84 35.92 -10.33 8.11
CA ALA A 84 36.01 -11.39 7.10
C ALA A 84 36.63 -10.85 5.81
N ARG A 85 37.51 -11.65 5.21
CA ARG A 85 38.17 -11.30 3.94
C ARG A 85 37.19 -11.46 2.79
N VAL A 86 37.34 -10.62 1.78
CA VAL A 86 36.49 -10.61 0.59
C VAL A 86 36.54 -11.95 -0.15
N GLU A 87 37.71 -12.63 -0.14
CA GLU A 87 37.88 -13.95 -0.77
C GLU A 87 37.02 -15.02 -0.09
N ARG A 88 36.85 -14.94 1.26
CA ARG A 88 35.96 -15.88 1.98
C ARG A 88 34.51 -15.61 1.63
N ALA A 89 34.09 -14.37 1.61
CA ALA A 89 32.74 -13.98 1.22
C ALA A 89 32.43 -14.38 -0.23
N GLN A 90 33.40 -14.22 -1.15
CA GLN A 90 33.28 -14.65 -2.53
C GLN A 90 33.16 -16.17 -2.66
N ALA A 91 33.96 -16.92 -1.91
CA ALA A 91 33.92 -18.40 -1.92
C ALA A 91 32.55 -18.91 -1.46
N LEU A 92 32.01 -18.34 -0.37
CA LEU A 92 30.68 -18.66 0.14
C LEU A 92 29.58 -18.27 -0.86
N ALA A 93 29.69 -17.10 -1.49
CA ALA A 93 28.73 -16.65 -2.50
C ALA A 93 28.70 -17.58 -3.71
N SER A 94 29.87 -18.04 -4.17
CA SER A 94 29.97 -19.01 -5.27
C SER A 94 29.37 -20.36 -4.90
N GLU A 95 29.65 -20.88 -3.71
CA GLU A 95 29.10 -22.14 -3.19
C GLU A 95 27.56 -22.09 -3.14
N LEU A 96 27.00 -21.02 -2.56
CA LEU A 96 25.56 -20.83 -2.48
C LEU A 96 24.92 -20.69 -3.87
N THR A 97 25.57 -19.99 -4.80
CA THR A 97 25.11 -19.84 -6.18
C THR A 97 25.00 -21.21 -6.87
N GLU A 98 26.05 -22.03 -6.79
CA GLU A 98 26.04 -23.36 -7.38
C GLU A 98 24.96 -24.27 -6.77
N LYS A 99 24.83 -24.23 -5.43
CA LYS A 99 23.81 -24.99 -4.69
C LYS A 99 22.40 -24.60 -5.12
N TRP A 100 22.10 -23.29 -5.16
CA TRP A 100 20.76 -22.82 -5.51
C TRP A 100 20.44 -22.98 -7.00
N MET A 101 21.38 -22.70 -7.90
CA MET A 101 21.19 -22.94 -9.34
C MET A 101 20.90 -24.42 -9.64
N LYS A 102 21.54 -25.34 -8.94
CA LYS A 102 21.29 -26.78 -9.08
C LYS A 102 19.97 -27.22 -8.46
N ARG A 103 19.62 -26.68 -7.26
CA ARG A 103 18.37 -27.03 -6.56
C ARG A 103 17.14 -26.53 -7.29
N TYR A 104 17.21 -25.33 -7.85
CA TYR A 104 16.11 -24.66 -8.55
C TYR A 104 16.30 -24.64 -10.07
N GLU A 105 16.88 -25.70 -10.61
CA GLU A 105 17.05 -25.86 -12.07
C GLU A 105 15.69 -25.76 -12.78
N GLY A 106 15.61 -24.91 -13.81
CA GLY A 106 14.36 -24.63 -14.55
C GLY A 106 13.38 -23.66 -13.85
N VAL A 107 13.64 -23.25 -12.60
CA VAL A 107 12.87 -22.24 -11.86
C VAL A 107 13.67 -20.96 -11.71
N MET A 108 14.96 -21.07 -11.39
CA MET A 108 15.87 -19.93 -11.30
C MET A 108 16.45 -19.62 -12.67
N ARG A 109 16.27 -18.37 -13.11
CA ARG A 109 16.77 -17.88 -14.40
C ARG A 109 18.16 -17.29 -14.29
N VAL A 110 18.39 -16.45 -13.29
CA VAL A 110 19.64 -15.74 -13.06
C VAL A 110 19.88 -15.63 -11.55
N CYS A 111 21.13 -15.85 -11.13
CA CYS A 111 21.61 -15.59 -9.79
C CYS A 111 22.87 -14.73 -9.88
N ASN A 112 22.74 -13.44 -9.58
CA ASN A 112 23.85 -12.51 -9.51
C ASN A 112 24.19 -12.23 -8.05
N TYR A 113 25.46 -12.09 -7.73
CA TYR A 113 25.87 -11.64 -6.41
C TYR A 113 26.92 -10.52 -6.50
N THR A 114 26.92 -9.69 -5.49
CA THR A 114 27.90 -8.62 -5.29
C THR A 114 28.55 -8.84 -3.93
N VAL A 115 29.89 -8.74 -3.88
CA VAL A 115 30.69 -8.91 -2.66
C VAL A 115 31.71 -7.80 -2.59
N GLY A 116 31.92 -7.28 -1.40
CA GLY A 116 32.97 -6.29 -1.15
C GLY A 116 32.48 -4.87 -1.00
N GLN A 117 33.41 -3.95 -1.03
CA GLN A 117 33.15 -2.54 -0.86
C GLN A 117 32.98 -1.86 -2.22
N ALA A 118 31.91 -1.10 -2.37
CA ALA A 118 31.68 -0.31 -3.56
C ALA A 118 32.67 0.87 -3.63
N ASP A 119 32.93 1.34 -4.85
CA ASP A 119 33.74 2.54 -5.06
C ASP A 119 33.02 3.77 -4.49
N SER A 120 33.76 4.63 -3.81
CA SER A 120 33.24 5.85 -3.15
C SER A 120 32.54 6.83 -4.10
N ASP A 121 32.84 6.72 -5.38
CA ASP A 121 32.27 7.59 -6.42
C ASP A 121 30.92 7.10 -6.96
N ASN A 122 30.50 5.90 -6.57
CA ASN A 122 29.20 5.33 -6.95
C ASN A 122 28.12 5.69 -5.92
N THR A 123 27.33 6.71 -6.24
CA THR A 123 26.26 7.22 -5.36
C THR A 123 25.21 6.17 -5.03
N PHE A 124 24.89 5.25 -5.95
CA PHE A 124 23.93 4.17 -5.70
C PHE A 124 24.48 3.11 -4.76
N ALA A 125 25.77 2.86 -4.81
CA ALA A 125 26.40 1.88 -3.95
C ALA A 125 26.56 2.39 -2.51
N SER A 126 26.64 3.71 -2.31
CA SER A 126 26.66 4.33 -0.98
C SER A 126 25.31 4.25 -0.24
N MET A 127 24.22 3.94 -0.95
CA MET A 127 22.89 3.71 -0.38
C MET A 127 22.66 2.27 0.09
N GLN A 128 23.58 1.36 -0.19
CA GLN A 128 23.53 -0.05 0.22
C GLN A 128 24.62 -0.32 1.26
N ASP A 129 24.35 -1.30 2.13
CA ASP A 129 25.36 -1.80 3.05
C ASP A 129 26.54 -2.36 2.26
N ASN A 130 27.72 -1.83 2.49
CA ASN A 130 28.95 -2.17 1.81
C ASN A 130 30.02 -2.62 2.80
N GLY A 131 30.75 -3.66 2.45
CA GLY A 131 31.86 -4.16 3.27
C GLY A 131 32.42 -5.46 2.72
N SER A 132 33.67 -5.78 3.07
CA SER A 132 34.31 -7.03 2.66
C SER A 132 33.60 -8.30 3.16
N HIS A 133 32.75 -8.13 4.20
CA HIS A 133 31.97 -9.17 4.87
C HIS A 133 30.52 -9.25 4.39
N ILE A 134 30.11 -8.37 3.46
CA ILE A 134 28.72 -8.27 2.99
C ILE A 134 28.59 -8.92 1.61
N ILE A 135 27.57 -9.76 1.46
CA ILE A 135 27.21 -10.44 0.21
C ILE A 135 25.76 -10.08 -0.11
N SER A 136 25.51 -9.52 -1.29
CA SER A 136 24.18 -9.23 -1.77
C SER A 136 23.87 -10.03 -3.03
N PHE A 137 22.82 -10.86 -2.97
CA PHE A 137 22.33 -11.60 -4.13
C PHE A 137 21.09 -10.93 -4.73
N ASN A 138 21.04 -10.92 -6.05
CA ASN A 138 19.88 -10.59 -6.84
C ASN A 138 19.54 -11.81 -7.71
N ILE A 139 18.43 -12.45 -7.36
CA ILE A 139 17.98 -13.69 -7.99
C ILE A 139 16.72 -13.39 -8.80
N SER A 140 16.71 -13.84 -10.05
CA SER A 140 15.53 -13.77 -10.92
C SER A 140 15.02 -15.16 -11.23
N LEU A 141 13.74 -15.37 -10.99
CA LEU A 141 13.03 -16.62 -11.29
C LEU A 141 12.33 -16.51 -12.66
N VAL A 142 11.85 -17.64 -13.19
CA VAL A 142 10.92 -17.64 -14.32
C VAL A 142 9.55 -17.09 -13.88
N SER A 143 8.77 -16.62 -14.84
CA SER A 143 7.46 -16.00 -14.57
C SER A 143 6.53 -16.93 -13.77
N PRO A 144 5.61 -16.37 -12.94
CA PRO A 144 4.71 -17.18 -12.08
C PRO A 144 3.88 -18.22 -12.87
N GLY A 145 3.52 -17.91 -14.13
CA GLY A 145 2.79 -18.84 -14.99
C GLY A 145 3.58 -20.06 -15.47
N ASP A 146 4.91 -19.98 -15.48
CA ASP A 146 5.81 -21.01 -15.99
C ASP A 146 6.42 -21.88 -14.89
N ARG A 147 6.17 -21.56 -13.62
CA ARG A 147 6.67 -22.31 -12.46
C ARG A 147 5.55 -22.87 -11.59
N LYS A 148 5.81 -24.01 -10.98
CA LYS A 148 4.87 -24.67 -10.05
C LYS A 148 5.05 -24.24 -8.60
N VAL A 149 6.23 -23.69 -8.27
CA VAL A 149 6.60 -23.30 -6.90
C VAL A 149 6.35 -21.81 -6.72
N LYS A 150 5.71 -21.43 -5.62
CA LYS A 150 5.48 -20.03 -5.27
C LYS A 150 6.79 -19.35 -4.83
N LEU A 151 6.88 -18.03 -5.06
CA LEU A 151 8.02 -17.22 -4.64
C LEU A 151 8.29 -17.32 -3.12
N GLU A 152 7.24 -17.24 -2.32
CA GLU A 152 7.32 -17.37 -0.85
C GLU A 152 7.94 -18.69 -0.42
N THR A 153 7.54 -19.81 -1.05
CA THR A 153 8.09 -21.14 -0.73
C THR A 153 9.58 -21.21 -1.02
N VAL A 154 10.03 -20.63 -2.15
CA VAL A 154 11.46 -20.57 -2.48
C VAL A 154 12.23 -19.75 -1.45
N CYS A 155 11.67 -18.61 -1.03
CA CYS A 155 12.28 -17.77 0.01
C CYS A 155 12.38 -18.50 1.36
N ASP A 156 11.33 -19.22 1.77
CA ASP A 156 11.34 -19.98 3.03
C ASP A 156 12.36 -21.12 2.99
N GLU A 157 12.44 -21.84 1.87
CA GLU A 157 13.46 -22.89 1.69
C GLU A 157 14.89 -22.30 1.69
N MET A 158 15.10 -21.11 1.10
CA MET A 158 16.38 -20.42 1.16
C MET A 158 16.73 -20.00 2.59
N ARG A 159 15.76 -19.52 3.37
CA ARG A 159 15.97 -19.20 4.80
C ARG A 159 16.40 -20.44 5.59
N GLU A 160 15.76 -21.58 5.35
CA GLU A 160 16.17 -22.84 5.98
C GLU A 160 17.58 -23.29 5.54
N ASP A 161 17.91 -23.14 4.26
CA ASP A 161 19.25 -23.45 3.76
C ASP A 161 20.34 -22.60 4.41
N LEU A 162 20.04 -21.32 4.67
CA LEU A 162 20.99 -20.38 5.28
C LEU A 162 21.25 -20.68 6.76
N LYS A 163 20.29 -21.27 7.48
CA LYS A 163 20.49 -21.71 8.88
C LYS A 163 21.58 -22.76 9.03
N ALA A 164 21.90 -23.49 7.95
CA ALA A 164 22.97 -24.48 7.94
C ALA A 164 24.39 -23.88 7.95
N TYR A 165 24.51 -22.56 7.78
CA TYR A 165 25.78 -21.85 7.74
C TYR A 165 25.99 -21.02 9.01
N PRO A 166 26.62 -21.58 10.07
CA PRO A 166 26.80 -20.92 11.36
C PRO A 166 27.81 -19.77 11.30
N GLU A 167 28.52 -19.60 10.20
CA GLU A 167 29.44 -18.50 9.95
C GLU A 167 28.74 -17.20 9.52
N LEU A 168 27.42 -17.21 9.32
CA LEU A 168 26.66 -16.03 8.97
C LEU A 168 26.16 -15.35 10.25
N ASP A 169 26.54 -14.08 10.45
CA ASP A 169 26.01 -13.26 11.54
C ASP A 169 24.60 -12.77 11.25
N LYS A 170 24.34 -12.41 9.99
CA LYS A 170 23.00 -12.00 9.53
C LYS A 170 22.69 -12.62 8.16
N ALA A 171 21.47 -13.09 7.99
CA ALA A 171 20.98 -13.62 6.73
C ALA A 171 19.56 -13.11 6.52
N GLN A 172 19.35 -12.29 5.49
CA GLN A 172 18.08 -11.69 5.17
C GLN A 172 17.65 -12.09 3.77
N VAL A 173 16.43 -12.66 3.64
CA VAL A 173 15.83 -13.02 2.36
C VAL A 173 14.63 -12.11 2.11
N ILE A 174 14.70 -11.31 1.07
CA ILE A 174 13.76 -10.24 0.72
C ILE A 174 12.99 -10.63 -0.54
N LEU A 175 11.65 -10.65 -0.45
CA LEU A 175 10.81 -10.79 -1.64
C LEU A 175 10.84 -9.47 -2.44
N GLY A 176 11.00 -9.58 -3.75
CA GLY A 176 10.96 -8.41 -4.63
C GLY A 176 12.31 -7.86 -5.06
N GLY A 177 13.43 -8.43 -4.57
CA GLY A 177 14.79 -8.00 -4.90
C GLY A 177 15.39 -7.01 -3.92
N SER A 178 16.73 -6.94 -3.85
CA SER A 178 17.48 -6.12 -2.88
C SER A 178 17.75 -4.69 -3.34
N THR A 179 17.42 -4.33 -4.59
CA THR A 179 17.79 -3.04 -5.17
C THR A 179 16.70 -2.00 -4.97
N GLY A 180 16.78 -1.19 -3.91
CA GLY A 180 16.21 0.18 -3.79
C GLY A 180 14.74 0.40 -4.14
N GLY A 181 13.93 -0.63 -4.19
CA GLY A 181 12.51 -0.54 -4.48
C GLY A 181 11.67 -0.96 -3.28
N MET A 182 10.40 -0.56 -3.26
CA MET A 182 9.43 -1.03 -2.28
C MET A 182 9.54 -2.55 -2.16
N SER A 183 10.04 -3.04 -1.02
CA SER A 183 10.04 -4.47 -0.75
C SER A 183 8.59 -4.96 -0.80
N ALA A 184 8.34 -6.02 -1.55
CA ALA A 184 7.00 -6.61 -1.63
C ALA A 184 6.56 -7.26 -0.30
N GLN A 185 7.46 -7.29 0.68
CA GLN A 185 7.24 -7.94 1.97
C GLN A 185 6.92 -6.88 3.03
N ALA A 186 5.76 -7.03 3.67
CA ALA A 186 5.36 -6.16 4.76
C ALA A 186 6.27 -6.37 5.98
N SER A 187 6.69 -5.28 6.63
CA SER A 187 7.39 -5.29 7.90
C SER A 187 6.64 -4.43 8.91
N ALA A 188 6.68 -4.86 10.18
CA ALA A 188 6.30 -4.03 11.30
C ALA A 188 7.59 -3.42 11.88
N ASP A 189 7.74 -2.12 11.72
CA ASP A 189 8.93 -1.39 12.11
C ASP A 189 8.70 -0.67 13.43
N PHE A 190 9.56 -0.93 14.39
CA PHE A 190 9.56 -0.31 15.72
C PHE A 190 10.77 0.59 15.83
N GLU A 191 10.57 1.89 15.84
CA GLU A 191 11.62 2.89 15.97
C GLU A 191 11.90 3.16 17.44
N VAL A 192 13.09 2.82 17.89
CA VAL A 192 13.60 3.08 19.24
C VAL A 192 14.33 4.41 19.24
N TYR A 193 13.76 5.42 19.86
CA TYR A 193 14.33 6.76 19.99
C TYR A 193 15.17 6.84 21.25
N GLY A 194 16.37 7.40 21.17
CA GLY A 194 17.25 7.64 22.32
C GLY A 194 18.63 8.10 21.94
N TYR A 195 19.26 8.87 22.83
CA TYR A 195 20.61 9.42 22.60
C TYR A 195 21.73 8.50 23.10
N ASP A 196 21.44 7.65 24.11
CA ASP A 196 22.39 6.70 24.66
C ASP A 196 22.43 5.42 23.83
N PHE A 197 23.56 5.17 23.19
CA PHE A 197 23.75 3.98 22.35
C PHE A 197 23.60 2.67 23.14
N THR A 198 24.21 2.63 24.36
CA THR A 198 24.20 1.40 25.17
C THR A 198 22.79 1.02 25.61
N ALA A 199 21.99 2.02 25.99
CA ALA A 199 20.62 1.80 26.42
C ALA A 199 19.72 1.44 25.24
N THR A 200 19.86 2.12 24.07
CA THR A 200 19.09 1.80 22.88
C THR A 200 19.43 0.42 22.33
N ASP A 201 20.70 0.00 22.36
CA ASP A 201 21.11 -1.34 21.91
C ASP A 201 20.50 -2.44 22.76
N LYS A 202 20.49 -2.28 24.10
CA LYS A 202 19.85 -3.24 25.01
C LYS A 202 18.35 -3.36 24.75
N VAL A 203 17.65 -2.22 24.63
CA VAL A 203 16.21 -2.20 24.36
C VAL A 203 15.90 -2.82 23.00
N SER A 204 16.67 -2.51 21.97
CA SER A 204 16.50 -3.08 20.63
C SER A 204 16.74 -4.59 20.61
N ALA A 205 17.76 -5.08 21.33
CA ALA A 205 18.04 -6.51 21.45
C ALA A 205 16.92 -7.26 22.21
N GLU A 206 16.42 -6.70 23.32
CA GLU A 206 15.29 -7.26 24.07
C GLU A 206 14.01 -7.29 23.23
N LEU A 207 13.75 -6.21 22.49
CA LEU A 207 12.59 -6.12 21.59
C LEU A 207 12.69 -7.15 20.46
N LYS A 208 13.87 -7.32 19.86
CA LYS A 208 14.13 -8.36 18.85
C LYS A 208 13.81 -9.75 19.36
N GLU A 209 14.30 -10.11 20.54
CA GLU A 209 14.06 -11.43 21.14
C GLU A 209 12.56 -11.70 21.38
N LYS A 210 11.84 -10.70 21.89
CA LYS A 210 10.40 -10.80 22.13
C LYS A 210 9.59 -10.88 20.84
N LEU A 211 9.92 -10.09 19.81
CA LEU A 211 9.24 -10.09 18.51
C LEU A 211 9.44 -11.40 17.74
N LEU A 212 10.58 -12.07 17.86
CA LEU A 212 10.81 -13.38 17.25
C LEU A 212 9.82 -14.46 17.73
N ASN A 213 9.22 -14.28 18.91
CA ASN A 213 8.24 -15.21 19.48
C ASN A 213 6.80 -14.89 19.03
N VAL A 214 6.58 -13.80 18.29
CA VAL A 214 5.25 -13.43 17.78
C VAL A 214 4.90 -14.29 16.58
N LYS A 215 3.67 -14.81 16.56
CA LYS A 215 3.19 -15.63 15.46
C LYS A 215 3.17 -14.83 14.15
N GLY A 216 3.77 -15.38 13.11
CA GLY A 216 3.82 -14.77 11.79
C GLY A 216 5.01 -13.83 11.56
N VAL A 217 5.90 -13.67 12.54
CA VAL A 217 7.19 -13.04 12.35
C VAL A 217 8.18 -14.10 11.87
N SER A 218 8.77 -13.89 10.70
CA SER A 218 9.76 -14.80 10.11
C SER A 218 11.20 -14.42 10.47
N GLU A 219 11.46 -13.14 10.63
CA GLU A 219 12.78 -12.58 10.87
C GLU A 219 12.66 -11.23 11.58
N VAL A 220 13.61 -10.87 12.44
CA VAL A 220 13.68 -9.54 13.06
C VAL A 220 15.07 -8.95 12.86
N ASN A 221 15.11 -7.80 12.21
CA ASN A 221 16.34 -7.08 11.88
C ASN A 221 16.45 -5.81 12.70
N ILE A 222 17.67 -5.48 13.13
CA ILE A 222 17.99 -4.20 13.76
C ILE A 222 18.78 -3.38 12.74
N SER A 223 18.37 -2.12 12.52
CA SER A 223 19.00 -1.24 11.51
C SER A 223 20.43 -0.85 11.88
N ARG A 224 20.73 -0.77 13.18
CA ARG A 224 22.08 -0.45 13.61
C ARG A 224 23.02 -1.61 13.29
N GLN A 225 24.06 -1.31 12.53
CA GLN A 225 25.14 -2.24 12.24
C GLN A 225 25.99 -2.47 13.48
N ASP A 226 26.65 -3.64 13.55
CA ASP A 226 27.56 -3.97 14.63
C ASP A 226 28.74 -3.01 14.66
N TYR A 227 29.23 -2.74 15.86
CA TYR A 227 30.36 -1.84 16.06
C TYR A 227 31.61 -2.38 15.38
N GLN A 228 32.18 -1.56 14.52
CA GLN A 228 33.40 -1.91 13.78
C GLN A 228 34.62 -1.29 14.46
N PRO A 229 35.71 -2.06 14.66
CA PRO A 229 36.96 -1.49 15.07
C PRO A 229 37.55 -0.65 13.93
N GLU A 230 37.88 0.58 14.22
CA GLU A 230 38.48 1.52 13.28
C GLU A 230 39.73 2.16 13.87
N TYR A 231 40.71 2.45 13.03
CA TYR A 231 41.88 3.24 13.43
C TYR A 231 41.62 4.70 13.11
N GLN A 232 41.51 5.50 14.18
CA GLN A 232 41.38 6.95 14.07
C GLN A 232 42.74 7.60 14.26
N VAL A 233 43.08 8.56 13.39
CA VAL A 233 44.26 9.37 13.53
C VAL A 233 43.87 10.72 14.12
N ASP A 234 44.12 10.88 15.43
CA ASP A 234 43.87 12.12 16.14
C ASP A 234 45.05 13.05 15.94
N PHE A 235 44.95 13.95 14.97
CA PHE A 235 45.97 14.96 14.70
C PHE A 235 45.95 16.09 15.74
N ASP A 236 47.13 16.46 16.25
CA ASP A 236 47.31 17.61 17.11
C ASP A 236 47.35 18.89 16.26
N ARG A 237 46.35 19.75 16.44
CA ARG A 237 46.20 20.99 15.65
C ARG A 237 47.35 21.98 15.88
N GLU A 238 47.92 22.04 17.08
CA GLU A 238 49.04 22.91 17.41
C GLU A 238 50.31 22.44 16.71
N LYS A 239 50.56 21.13 16.73
CA LYS A 239 51.71 20.55 16.00
C LYS A 239 51.58 20.73 14.48
N LEU A 240 50.37 20.53 13.94
CA LEU A 240 50.12 20.79 12.51
C LEU A 240 50.42 22.25 12.15
N ALA A 241 49.96 23.21 12.97
CA ALA A 241 50.18 24.63 12.75
C ALA A 241 51.66 25.02 12.81
N LEU A 242 52.44 24.43 13.74
CA LEU A 242 53.88 24.64 13.86
C LEU A 242 54.63 24.28 12.56
N HIS A 243 54.14 23.28 11.83
CA HIS A 243 54.71 22.83 10.56
C HIS A 243 54.05 23.42 9.32
N GLY A 244 53.17 24.42 9.49
CA GLY A 244 52.44 25.07 8.40
C GLY A 244 51.42 24.17 7.70
N LEU A 245 50.96 23.11 8.38
CA LEU A 245 49.95 22.17 7.91
C LEU A 245 48.61 22.48 8.53
N ASN A 246 47.54 22.16 7.81
CA ASN A 246 46.18 22.12 8.35
C ASN A 246 45.65 20.69 8.35
N LEU A 247 44.56 20.46 9.09
CA LEU A 247 43.95 19.14 9.25
C LEU A 247 43.50 18.54 7.91
N SER A 248 42.94 19.36 7.02
CA SER A 248 42.47 18.91 5.71
C SER A 248 43.61 18.40 4.83
N THR A 249 44.72 19.12 4.82
CA THR A 249 45.90 18.72 4.07
C THR A 249 46.51 17.43 4.64
N ALA A 250 46.67 17.33 5.95
CA ALA A 250 47.21 16.13 6.60
C ALA A 250 46.35 14.90 6.37
N SER A 251 45.04 15.03 6.54
CA SER A 251 44.06 13.95 6.25
C SER A 251 44.05 13.54 4.78
N GLY A 252 44.15 14.53 3.87
CA GLY A 252 44.24 14.29 2.43
C GLY A 252 45.49 13.48 2.04
N TYR A 253 46.62 13.79 2.64
CA TYR A 253 47.85 13.02 2.45
C TYR A 253 47.71 11.58 2.93
N LEU A 254 47.12 11.38 4.11
CA LEU A 254 46.88 10.04 4.67
C LEU A 254 45.93 9.22 3.79
N ARG A 255 44.77 9.80 3.44
CA ARG A 255 43.79 9.17 2.57
C ARG A 255 44.40 8.74 1.23
N ASN A 256 45.13 9.62 0.57
CA ASN A 256 45.70 9.34 -0.75
C ASN A 256 46.74 8.21 -0.71
N ARG A 257 47.44 8.03 0.41
CA ARG A 257 48.43 6.96 0.56
C ARG A 257 47.83 5.62 0.90
N VAL A 258 46.76 5.61 1.71
CA VAL A 258 46.09 4.37 2.15
C VAL A 258 45.07 3.91 1.11
N ASN A 259 44.13 4.77 0.74
CA ASN A 259 43.04 4.43 -0.22
C ASN A 259 43.47 4.63 -1.67
N GLY A 260 44.43 5.52 -1.91
CA GLY A 260 44.93 5.88 -3.23
C GLY A 260 44.33 7.19 -3.75
N ALA A 261 45.04 7.78 -4.67
CA ALA A 261 44.59 8.93 -5.44
C ALA A 261 44.47 8.54 -6.90
N LEU A 262 43.37 8.96 -7.54
CA LEU A 262 43.21 8.85 -8.98
C LEU A 262 44.23 9.77 -9.65
N ALA A 263 45.24 9.20 -10.31
CA ALA A 263 46.32 9.95 -10.93
C ALA A 263 45.99 10.31 -12.39
N SER A 264 45.41 9.39 -13.13
CA SER A 264 45.08 9.54 -14.55
C SER A 264 44.13 8.41 -14.99
N TYR A 265 43.75 8.47 -16.26
CA TYR A 265 42.98 7.41 -16.93
C TYR A 265 43.82 6.76 -18.02
N TYR A 266 43.84 5.45 -18.06
CA TYR A 266 44.33 4.70 -19.21
C TYR A 266 43.20 4.48 -20.20
N ARG A 267 43.37 4.85 -21.46
CA ARG A 267 42.36 4.76 -22.51
C ARG A 267 42.77 3.74 -23.55
N GLU A 268 41.94 2.73 -23.76
CA GLU A 268 42.15 1.69 -24.76
C GLU A 268 40.80 1.25 -25.33
N ASP A 269 40.74 1.14 -26.65
CA ASP A 269 39.56 0.68 -27.43
C ASP A 269 38.24 1.41 -27.11
N GLY A 270 38.30 2.65 -26.62
CA GLY A 270 37.15 3.47 -26.26
C GLY A 270 36.74 3.38 -24.80
N ASP A 271 37.36 2.51 -24.01
CA ASP A 271 37.16 2.39 -22.58
C ASP A 271 38.22 3.22 -21.80
N GLU A 272 37.83 3.69 -20.62
CA GLU A 272 38.68 4.41 -19.68
C GLU A 272 38.88 3.58 -18.41
N TYR A 273 40.13 3.36 -18.05
CA TYR A 273 40.55 2.64 -16.85
C TYR A 273 41.23 3.56 -15.86
N ASP A 274 40.81 3.54 -14.60
CA ASP A 274 41.40 4.37 -13.54
C ASP A 274 42.83 3.94 -13.21
N ILE A 275 43.76 4.88 -13.26
CA ILE A 275 45.10 4.69 -12.71
C ILE A 275 45.13 5.26 -11.30
N ARG A 276 45.02 4.38 -10.31
CA ARG A 276 45.02 4.74 -8.89
C ARG A 276 46.39 4.47 -8.24
N VAL A 277 47.02 5.50 -7.68
CA VAL A 277 48.32 5.42 -7.03
C VAL A 277 48.13 5.37 -5.52
N ARG A 278 48.64 4.34 -4.88
CA ARG A 278 48.64 4.15 -3.41
C ARG A 278 49.88 3.41 -2.93
N TYR A 279 50.07 3.34 -1.62
CA TYR A 279 51.17 2.53 -1.06
C TYR A 279 50.96 1.04 -1.38
N ALA A 280 52.04 0.31 -1.60
CA ALA A 280 52.02 -1.13 -1.78
C ALA A 280 51.44 -1.83 -0.52
N PRO A 281 50.79 -3.01 -0.65
CA PRO A 281 50.14 -3.68 0.48
C PRO A 281 51.05 -3.82 1.71
N GLU A 282 52.31 -4.12 1.53
CA GLU A 282 53.31 -4.31 2.57
C GLU A 282 53.55 -3.05 3.46
N PHE A 283 53.19 -1.86 2.99
CA PHE A 283 53.32 -0.58 3.72
C PHE A 283 51.99 -0.02 4.27
N ARG A 284 50.95 -0.84 4.34
CA ARG A 284 49.62 -0.41 4.83
C ARG A 284 48.81 -1.53 5.50
N THR A 285 49.50 -2.52 6.07
CA THR A 285 48.86 -3.69 6.73
C THR A 285 48.84 -3.62 8.24
N LYS A 286 49.73 -2.80 8.84
CA LYS A 286 49.92 -2.68 10.28
C LYS A 286 49.69 -1.27 10.77
N ILE A 287 49.43 -1.10 12.06
CA ILE A 287 49.29 0.24 12.70
C ILE A 287 50.56 1.04 12.56
N GLU A 288 51.71 0.39 12.73
CA GLU A 288 53.02 1.02 12.61
C GLU A 288 53.25 1.59 11.20
N ASP A 289 52.65 1.00 10.18
CA ASP A 289 52.74 1.52 8.81
C ASP A 289 52.01 2.86 8.70
N LEU A 290 50.80 2.98 9.34
CA LEU A 290 50.05 4.25 9.38
C LEU A 290 50.82 5.34 10.15
N GLU A 291 51.44 5.00 11.29
CA GLU A 291 52.23 5.90 12.11
C GLU A 291 53.45 6.43 11.37
N ASN A 292 54.06 5.64 10.49
CA ASN A 292 55.27 5.98 9.75
C ASN A 292 55.00 6.66 8.39
N ILE A 293 53.75 6.87 8.00
CA ILE A 293 53.42 7.62 6.77
C ILE A 293 53.98 9.03 6.87
N LEU A 294 54.68 9.46 5.82
CA LEU A 294 55.25 10.80 5.72
C LEU A 294 54.23 11.79 5.14
N ILE A 295 54.00 12.88 5.85
CA ILE A 295 53.25 14.05 5.40
C ILE A 295 54.26 15.15 5.07
N TYR A 296 54.21 15.68 3.87
CA TYR A 296 55.15 16.72 3.45
C TYR A 296 54.62 18.11 3.76
N THR A 297 55.46 18.91 4.41
CA THR A 297 55.19 20.33 4.67
C THR A 297 55.27 21.15 3.39
N PRO A 298 54.74 22.37 3.36
CA PRO A 298 54.95 23.29 2.23
C PRO A 298 56.44 23.60 1.92
N SER A 299 57.33 23.43 2.91
CA SER A 299 58.78 23.57 2.74
C SER A 299 59.46 22.32 2.15
N GLY A 300 58.73 21.21 1.97
CA GLY A 300 59.27 19.96 1.43
C GLY A 300 59.81 18.98 2.49
N GLU A 301 59.73 19.30 3.77
CA GLU A 301 60.15 18.43 4.87
C GLU A 301 59.09 17.34 5.10
N GLY A 302 59.50 16.07 5.22
CA GLY A 302 58.62 14.93 5.50
C GLY A 302 58.53 14.64 6.99
N ILE A 303 57.34 14.79 7.57
CA ILE A 303 57.06 14.52 8.99
C ILE A 303 56.17 13.28 9.09
N ARG A 304 56.45 12.40 10.07
CA ARG A 304 55.68 11.18 10.28
C ARG A 304 54.36 11.49 10.97
N VAL A 305 53.31 10.72 10.65
CA VAL A 305 51.97 10.82 11.29
C VAL A 305 52.09 10.77 12.81
N LYS A 306 52.88 9.87 13.38
CA LYS A 306 53.10 9.74 14.84
C LYS A 306 53.63 10.99 15.51
N ASP A 307 54.38 11.85 14.78
CA ASP A 307 54.93 13.09 15.31
C ASP A 307 53.85 14.20 15.30
N LEU A 308 52.85 14.10 14.41
CA LEU A 308 51.77 15.06 14.24
C LEU A 308 50.49 14.68 14.98
N GLY A 309 50.35 13.42 15.43
CA GLY A 309 49.15 12.93 16.09
C GLY A 309 49.34 11.55 16.72
N LYS A 310 48.23 10.92 17.07
CA LYS A 310 48.19 9.55 17.63
C LYS A 310 47.25 8.70 16.81
N VAL A 311 47.62 7.45 16.58
CA VAL A 311 46.73 6.44 16.01
C VAL A 311 46.07 5.71 17.16
N VAL A 312 44.73 5.73 17.22
CA VAL A 312 43.95 5.14 18.31
C VAL A 312 42.94 4.17 17.72
N GLU A 313 42.88 2.97 18.26
CA GLU A 313 41.83 2.03 17.93
C GLU A 313 40.55 2.43 18.66
N ARG A 314 39.45 2.58 17.94
CA ARG A 314 38.12 2.87 18.47
C ARG A 314 37.10 1.92 17.87
N SER A 315 36.06 1.65 18.63
CA SER A 315 34.91 0.90 18.14
C SER A 315 33.73 1.87 18.09
N ALA A 316 33.14 2.02 16.93
CA ALA A 316 32.02 2.93 16.71
C ALA A 316 30.99 2.30 15.75
N PRO A 317 29.71 2.65 15.90
CA PRO A 317 28.71 2.23 14.92
C PRO A 317 29.00 2.94 13.59
N PRO A 318 29.05 2.19 12.47
CA PRO A 318 29.37 2.78 11.16
C PRO A 318 28.29 3.75 10.67
N THR A 319 27.03 3.54 11.10
CA THR A 319 25.87 4.36 10.70
C THR A 319 25.11 4.84 11.94
N ILE A 320 24.66 6.08 11.90
CA ILE A 320 23.77 6.67 12.93
C ILE A 320 22.55 7.23 12.20
N GLU A 321 21.43 6.54 12.33
CA GLU A 321 20.17 6.98 11.75
C GLU A 321 19.51 8.06 12.60
N ARG A 322 18.84 8.98 11.92
CA ARG A 322 18.06 10.05 12.56
C ARG A 322 16.76 10.29 11.81
N LYS A 323 15.68 10.42 12.59
CA LYS A 323 14.36 10.87 12.13
C LYS A 323 13.99 12.10 12.98
N ASP A 324 13.53 13.16 12.36
CA ASP A 324 13.16 14.41 13.02
C ASP A 324 14.23 15.00 13.96
N ARG A 325 15.51 14.82 13.59
CA ARG A 325 16.73 15.24 14.33
C ARG A 325 17.02 14.38 15.57
N GLU A 326 16.19 13.42 15.93
CA GLU A 326 16.45 12.46 17.01
C GLU A 326 17.14 11.21 16.47
N ARG A 327 17.95 10.57 17.32
CA ARG A 327 18.60 9.31 16.96
C ARG A 327 17.60 8.19 17.08
N ILE A 328 17.57 7.33 16.08
CA ILE A 328 16.70 6.16 16.05
C ILE A 328 17.49 4.87 15.84
N VAL A 329 16.91 3.77 16.28
CA VAL A 329 17.24 2.41 15.88
C VAL A 329 15.95 1.73 15.47
N THR A 330 15.87 1.28 14.23
CA THR A 330 14.69 0.59 13.72
C THR A 330 14.82 -0.91 13.95
N VAL A 331 13.83 -1.51 14.60
CA VAL A 331 13.69 -2.96 14.78
C VAL A 331 12.57 -3.41 13.86
N SER A 332 12.93 -4.03 12.74
CA SER A 332 12.00 -4.44 11.69
C SER A 332 11.64 -5.91 11.83
N ALA A 333 10.38 -6.20 12.13
CA ALA A 333 9.83 -7.55 12.13
C ALA A 333 9.25 -7.88 10.75
N VAL A 334 9.86 -8.79 10.04
CA VAL A 334 9.42 -9.26 8.72
C VAL A 334 8.27 -10.23 8.87
N ILE A 335 7.16 -9.98 8.17
CA ILE A 335 5.91 -10.70 8.33
C ILE A 335 5.71 -11.72 7.23
N SER A 336 5.25 -12.92 7.61
CA SER A 336 4.88 -13.98 6.68
C SER A 336 3.57 -14.64 7.10
N GLY A 337 2.62 -14.73 6.17
CA GLY A 337 1.38 -15.51 6.32
C GLY A 337 0.33 -14.97 7.29
N VAL A 338 0.51 -13.77 7.88
CA VAL A 338 -0.45 -13.11 8.78
C VAL A 338 -0.63 -11.64 8.39
N PRO A 339 -1.79 -11.01 8.72
CA PRO A 339 -1.99 -9.59 8.49
C PRO A 339 -1.04 -8.71 9.32
N LEU A 340 -0.57 -7.61 8.72
CA LEU A 340 0.31 -6.64 9.37
C LEU A 340 -0.29 -6.09 10.68
N GLY A 341 -1.59 -5.80 10.68
CA GLY A 341 -2.28 -5.25 11.85
C GLY A 341 -2.25 -6.16 13.08
N ASP A 342 -2.29 -7.48 12.88
CA ASP A 342 -2.27 -8.44 13.99
C ASP A 342 -0.88 -8.47 14.66
N VAL A 343 0.20 -8.50 13.85
CA VAL A 343 1.58 -8.46 14.35
C VAL A 343 1.88 -7.15 15.08
N VAL A 344 1.38 -6.04 14.55
CA VAL A 344 1.52 -4.72 15.19
C VAL A 344 0.77 -4.66 16.51
N ALA A 345 -0.44 -5.25 16.60
CA ALA A 345 -1.19 -5.30 17.85
C ALA A 345 -0.47 -6.12 18.94
N ASP A 346 0.09 -7.28 18.56
CA ASP A 346 0.89 -8.11 19.47
C ASP A 346 2.20 -7.42 19.85
N GLY A 347 2.85 -6.74 18.90
CA GLY A 347 4.06 -5.97 19.14
C GLY A 347 3.83 -4.80 20.11
N ASN A 348 2.72 -4.05 19.95
CA ASN A 348 2.32 -3.00 20.91
C ASN A 348 2.12 -3.56 22.31
N ALA A 349 1.44 -4.69 22.44
CA ALA A 349 1.24 -5.33 23.73
C ALA A 349 2.56 -5.80 24.40
N ILE A 350 3.60 -6.05 23.60
CA ILE A 350 4.96 -6.33 24.08
C ILE A 350 5.63 -5.04 24.55
N VAL A 351 5.59 -3.98 23.73
CA VAL A 351 6.19 -2.67 24.03
C VAL A 351 5.59 -2.08 25.31
N ASP A 352 4.26 -2.15 25.50
CA ASP A 352 3.57 -1.66 26.68
C ASP A 352 3.99 -2.36 27.99
N LYS A 353 4.52 -3.59 27.88
CA LYS A 353 5.01 -4.39 29.02
C LYS A 353 6.51 -4.27 29.25
N MET A 354 7.23 -3.60 28.35
CA MET A 354 8.67 -3.37 28.51
C MET A 354 8.94 -2.24 29.50
N ASP A 355 9.93 -2.44 30.36
CA ASP A 355 10.43 -1.40 31.26
C ASP A 355 11.45 -0.54 30.51
N LEU A 356 10.99 0.61 29.98
CA LEU A 356 11.82 1.50 29.18
C LEU A 356 12.62 2.43 30.10
N PRO A 357 13.95 2.51 29.92
CA PRO A 357 14.79 3.49 30.62
C PRO A 357 14.34 4.93 30.30
N SER A 358 14.58 5.85 31.25
CA SER A 358 14.26 7.27 31.05
C SER A 358 15.00 7.83 29.82
N GLY A 359 14.26 8.48 28.93
CA GLY A 359 14.81 9.07 27.68
C GLY A 359 14.81 8.12 26.48
N ILE A 360 14.19 6.93 26.58
CA ILE A 360 13.93 6.04 25.45
C ILE A 360 12.43 5.97 25.22
N SER A 361 12.01 6.05 23.97
CA SER A 361 10.65 5.81 23.51
C SER A 361 10.64 4.90 22.29
N ILE A 362 9.57 4.11 22.16
CA ILE A 362 9.39 3.22 21.00
C ILE A 362 8.12 3.67 20.28
N GLN A 363 8.21 3.86 18.98
CA GLN A 363 7.08 4.21 18.12
C GLN A 363 7.00 3.22 16.96
N ILE A 364 5.77 2.93 16.53
CA ILE A 364 5.55 2.11 15.35
C ILE A 364 5.59 3.00 14.13
N SER A 365 6.28 2.55 13.11
CA SER A 365 6.53 3.26 11.86
C SER A 365 6.49 2.32 10.66
N GLY A 366 7.01 2.77 9.52
CA GLY A 366 7.14 1.98 8.31
C GLY A 366 5.80 1.65 7.66
N SER A 367 5.67 0.44 7.13
CA SER A 367 4.49 0.03 6.37
C SER A 367 3.16 0.19 7.11
N TYR A 368 3.17 0.14 8.43
CA TYR A 368 1.96 0.34 9.24
C TYR A 368 1.55 1.82 9.33
N GLU A 369 2.51 2.72 9.55
CA GLU A 369 2.28 4.18 9.53
C GLU A 369 1.78 4.60 8.15
N ASP A 370 2.46 4.19 7.08
CA ASP A 370 2.07 4.45 5.70
C ASP A 370 0.67 3.92 5.37
N GLN A 371 0.32 2.75 5.91
CA GLN A 371 -1.01 2.17 5.76
C GLN A 371 -2.07 3.01 6.46
N GLN A 372 -1.84 3.45 7.71
CA GLN A 372 -2.79 4.27 8.44
C GLN A 372 -3.01 5.62 7.76
N ASP A 373 -1.93 6.27 7.36
CA ASP A 373 -1.98 7.56 6.66
C ASP A 373 -2.72 7.43 5.34
N SER A 374 -2.39 6.42 4.54
CA SER A 374 -3.08 6.15 3.28
C SER A 374 -4.57 5.85 3.48
N PHE A 375 -4.94 5.10 4.51
CA PHE A 375 -6.35 4.80 4.81
C PHE A 375 -7.09 6.05 5.27
N SER A 376 -6.46 6.92 6.06
CA SER A 376 -7.01 8.20 6.49
C SER A 376 -7.21 9.15 5.30
N ASP A 377 -6.22 9.27 4.42
CA ASP A 377 -6.27 10.10 3.23
C ASP A 377 -7.32 9.61 2.24
N LEU A 378 -7.38 8.31 1.97
CA LEU A 378 -8.40 7.70 1.12
C LEU A 378 -9.80 7.85 1.73
N GLY A 379 -9.93 7.76 3.06
CA GLY A 379 -11.17 8.03 3.78
C GLY A 379 -11.64 9.48 3.58
N THR A 380 -10.74 10.42 3.74
CA THR A 380 -11.00 11.86 3.52
C THR A 380 -11.38 12.13 2.06
N LEU A 381 -10.65 11.54 1.12
CA LEU A 381 -10.94 11.62 -0.31
C LEU A 381 -12.33 11.03 -0.65
N ALA A 382 -12.69 9.90 -0.06
CA ALA A 382 -14.01 9.28 -0.26
C ALA A 382 -15.14 10.21 0.21
N VAL A 383 -15.01 10.84 1.38
CA VAL A 383 -15.97 11.83 1.90
C VAL A 383 -16.07 13.02 0.95
N LEU A 384 -14.94 13.56 0.49
CA LEU A 384 -14.91 14.66 -0.47
C LEU A 384 -15.64 14.32 -1.77
N ILE A 385 -15.36 13.13 -2.34
CA ILE A 385 -16.04 12.62 -3.56
C ILE A 385 -17.55 12.50 -3.32
N ILE A 386 -17.98 11.97 -2.19
CA ILE A 386 -19.39 11.86 -1.81
C ILE A 386 -20.07 13.23 -1.82
N ILE A 387 -19.43 14.24 -1.22
CA ILE A 387 -19.94 15.62 -1.19
C ILE A 387 -20.01 16.22 -2.60
N LEU A 388 -18.94 16.08 -3.40
CA LEU A 388 -18.90 16.58 -4.77
C LEU A 388 -19.97 15.94 -5.65
N VAL A 389 -20.13 14.62 -5.57
CA VAL A 389 -21.17 13.88 -6.31
C VAL A 389 -22.56 14.35 -5.87
N PHE A 390 -22.77 14.60 -4.56
CA PHE A 390 -24.04 15.15 -4.06
C PHE A 390 -24.34 16.53 -4.66
N ILE A 391 -23.36 17.43 -4.67
CA ILE A 391 -23.50 18.80 -5.21
C ILE A 391 -23.85 18.75 -6.71
N VAL A 392 -23.11 17.95 -7.48
CA VAL A 392 -23.35 17.79 -8.94
C VAL A 392 -24.75 17.24 -9.19
N MET A 393 -25.18 16.21 -8.44
CA MET A 393 -26.53 15.67 -8.58
C MET A 393 -27.60 16.68 -8.15
N ALA A 394 -27.37 17.45 -7.08
CA ALA A 394 -28.32 18.46 -6.60
C ALA A 394 -28.50 19.56 -7.65
N ALA A 395 -27.43 19.98 -8.32
CA ALA A 395 -27.49 20.93 -9.42
C ALA A 395 -28.23 20.36 -10.63
N GLN A 396 -27.96 19.09 -11.00
CA GLN A 396 -28.58 18.42 -12.16
C GLN A 396 -30.08 18.17 -11.99
N PHE A 397 -30.51 17.78 -10.79
CA PHE A 397 -31.91 17.46 -10.50
C PHE A 397 -32.72 18.67 -9.99
N GLU A 398 -32.10 19.82 -9.79
CA GLU A 398 -32.72 21.00 -9.17
C GLU A 398 -33.49 20.67 -7.86
N SER A 399 -32.99 19.68 -7.13
CA SER A 399 -33.64 19.11 -5.95
C SER A 399 -32.59 18.47 -5.02
N LEU A 400 -32.74 18.67 -3.71
CA LEU A 400 -31.91 18.02 -2.70
C LEU A 400 -32.41 16.60 -2.33
N SER A 401 -33.67 16.30 -2.60
CA SER A 401 -34.28 15.03 -2.20
C SER A 401 -33.85 13.85 -3.07
N TYR A 402 -33.69 14.06 -4.37
CA TYR A 402 -33.31 12.99 -5.29
C TYR A 402 -31.88 12.52 -5.12
N PRO A 403 -30.88 13.42 -5.02
CA PRO A 403 -29.52 13.06 -4.67
C PRO A 403 -29.43 12.29 -3.36
N PHE A 404 -30.14 12.73 -2.33
CA PHE A 404 -30.18 12.07 -1.04
C PHE A 404 -30.66 10.61 -1.14
N ILE A 405 -31.70 10.34 -1.94
CA ILE A 405 -32.19 8.98 -2.18
C ILE A 405 -31.15 8.13 -2.90
N ILE A 406 -30.46 8.69 -3.90
CA ILE A 406 -29.44 7.95 -4.68
C ILE A 406 -28.24 7.58 -3.78
N MET A 407 -27.82 8.51 -2.90
CA MET A 407 -26.68 8.29 -2.04
C MET A 407 -26.85 7.15 -1.04
N PHE A 408 -28.09 6.79 -0.70
CA PHE A 408 -28.34 5.58 0.09
C PHE A 408 -27.84 4.28 -0.57
N SER A 409 -27.53 4.29 -1.87
CA SER A 409 -26.95 3.13 -2.54
C SER A 409 -25.46 2.92 -2.24
N ILE A 410 -24.73 3.98 -1.82
CA ILE A 410 -23.28 3.93 -1.56
C ILE A 410 -22.93 2.98 -0.40
N PRO A 411 -23.55 3.06 0.79
CA PRO A 411 -23.27 2.12 1.88
C PRO A 411 -23.43 0.64 1.47
N PHE A 412 -24.40 0.34 0.62
CA PHE A 412 -24.64 -1.02 0.14
C PHE A 412 -23.59 -1.47 -0.91
N ALA A 413 -23.01 -0.54 -1.64
CA ALA A 413 -21.86 -0.83 -2.49
C ALA A 413 -20.65 -1.26 -1.66
N PHE A 414 -20.36 -0.56 -0.57
CA PHE A 414 -19.32 -0.96 0.38
C PHE A 414 -19.61 -2.30 1.06
N SER A 415 -20.89 -2.60 1.39
CA SER A 415 -21.28 -3.93 1.86
C SER A 415 -20.90 -5.02 0.86
N GLY A 416 -21.11 -4.76 -0.42
CA GLY A 416 -20.73 -5.69 -1.50
C GLY A 416 -19.21 -5.87 -1.60
N VAL A 417 -18.42 -4.81 -1.40
CA VAL A 417 -16.96 -4.88 -1.34
C VAL A 417 -16.53 -5.78 -0.18
N LEU A 418 -17.01 -5.52 1.04
CA LEU A 418 -16.66 -6.31 2.23
C LEU A 418 -17.00 -7.79 2.06
N MET A 419 -18.18 -8.09 1.56
CA MET A 419 -18.58 -9.48 1.30
C MET A 419 -17.69 -10.16 0.25
N ALA A 420 -17.36 -9.46 -0.83
CA ALA A 420 -16.49 -10.02 -1.86
C ALA A 420 -15.09 -10.30 -1.34
N LEU A 421 -14.50 -9.39 -0.58
CA LEU A 421 -13.19 -9.58 0.06
C LEU A 421 -13.23 -10.77 1.02
N PHE A 422 -14.28 -10.87 1.86
CA PHE A 422 -14.46 -11.98 2.80
C PHE A 422 -14.55 -13.34 2.08
N PHE A 423 -15.39 -13.47 1.04
CA PHE A 423 -15.56 -14.73 0.32
C PHE A 423 -14.34 -15.14 -0.53
N THR A 424 -13.57 -14.18 -1.00
CA THR A 424 -12.35 -14.45 -1.77
C THR A 424 -11.10 -14.63 -0.90
N GLY A 425 -11.21 -14.39 0.42
CA GLY A 425 -10.07 -14.43 1.34
C GLY A 425 -9.02 -13.34 1.04
N THR A 426 -9.45 -12.22 0.46
CA THR A 426 -8.57 -11.10 0.12
C THR A 426 -8.60 -10.07 1.24
N ASN A 427 -7.43 -9.60 1.67
CA ASN A 427 -7.32 -8.58 2.72
C ASN A 427 -7.77 -7.19 2.23
N LEU A 428 -8.17 -6.35 3.19
CA LEU A 428 -8.45 -4.94 2.93
C LEU A 428 -7.11 -4.20 2.80
N ASN A 429 -6.89 -3.58 1.65
CA ASN A 429 -5.66 -2.86 1.33
C ASN A 429 -5.96 -1.58 0.53
N VAL A 430 -4.93 -0.78 0.25
CA VAL A 430 -5.05 0.47 -0.52
C VAL A 430 -5.73 0.24 -1.86
N MET A 431 -5.44 -0.87 -2.56
CA MET A 431 -6.02 -1.18 -3.88
C MET A 431 -7.52 -1.50 -3.79
N SER A 432 -7.96 -2.23 -2.75
CA SER A 432 -9.38 -2.52 -2.53
C SER A 432 -10.16 -1.26 -2.14
N LEU A 433 -9.54 -0.34 -1.36
CA LEU A 433 -10.13 0.96 -1.02
C LEU A 433 -10.27 1.86 -2.25
N LEU A 434 -9.24 1.91 -3.11
CA LEU A 434 -9.33 2.61 -4.41
C LEU A 434 -10.47 2.04 -5.26
N GLY A 435 -10.63 0.71 -5.30
CA GLY A 435 -11.79 0.06 -5.94
C GLY A 435 -13.12 0.52 -5.35
N GLY A 436 -13.21 0.64 -4.03
CA GLY A 436 -14.38 1.18 -3.32
C GLY A 436 -14.69 2.63 -3.68
N ILE A 437 -13.65 3.48 -3.79
CA ILE A 437 -13.79 4.88 -4.19
C ILE A 437 -14.28 4.99 -5.65
N MET A 438 -13.67 4.24 -6.57
CA MET A 438 -14.14 4.20 -7.97
C MET A 438 -15.61 3.75 -8.07
N LEU A 439 -16.01 2.83 -7.21
CA LEU A 439 -17.36 2.29 -7.18
C LEU A 439 -18.41 3.37 -6.84
N ILE A 440 -18.09 4.39 -6.03
CA ILE A 440 -19.01 5.49 -5.70
C ILE A 440 -19.55 6.13 -6.98
N GLY A 441 -18.68 6.49 -7.93
CA GLY A 441 -19.09 7.09 -9.20
C GLY A 441 -19.90 6.16 -10.09
N ILE A 442 -19.55 4.87 -10.14
CA ILE A 442 -20.23 3.89 -11.00
C ILE A 442 -21.63 3.56 -10.48
N VAL A 443 -21.79 3.41 -9.16
CA VAL A 443 -23.08 3.05 -8.54
C VAL A 443 -24.07 4.18 -8.62
N VAL A 444 -23.64 5.41 -8.37
CA VAL A 444 -24.47 6.61 -8.44
C VAL A 444 -25.08 6.79 -9.83
N LYS A 445 -24.33 6.50 -10.90
CA LYS A 445 -24.80 6.54 -12.29
C LYS A 445 -26.07 5.67 -12.49
N ASN A 446 -26.12 4.48 -11.92
CA ASN A 446 -27.28 3.59 -12.04
C ASN A 446 -28.53 4.18 -11.35
N GLY A 447 -28.34 4.81 -10.19
CA GLY A 447 -29.40 5.53 -9.47
C GLY A 447 -29.92 6.76 -10.23
N ILE A 448 -29.03 7.55 -10.84
CA ILE A 448 -29.36 8.73 -11.65
C ILE A 448 -30.29 8.33 -12.81
N VAL A 449 -29.88 7.32 -13.61
CA VAL A 449 -30.67 6.86 -14.77
C VAL A 449 -32.06 6.38 -14.38
N LEU A 450 -32.19 5.79 -13.20
CA LEU A 450 -33.47 5.28 -12.72
C LEU A 450 -34.38 6.43 -12.24
N ILE A 451 -33.86 7.37 -11.41
CA ILE A 451 -34.64 8.49 -10.87
C ILE A 451 -35.04 9.46 -11.98
N ASP A 452 -34.14 9.77 -12.91
CA ASP A 452 -34.44 10.61 -14.08
C ASP A 452 -35.66 10.09 -14.83
N TYR A 453 -35.71 8.80 -15.13
CA TYR A 453 -36.85 8.23 -15.83
C TYR A 453 -38.14 8.17 -14.98
N ILE A 454 -38.04 7.97 -13.66
CA ILE A 454 -39.19 8.07 -12.75
C ILE A 454 -39.74 9.50 -12.81
N THR A 455 -38.91 10.52 -12.77
CA THR A 455 -39.29 11.93 -12.83
C THR A 455 -39.96 12.25 -14.15
N LEU A 456 -39.41 11.78 -15.29
CA LEU A 456 -40.03 11.93 -16.61
C LEU A 456 -41.42 11.28 -16.69
N CYS A 457 -41.62 10.08 -16.10
CA CYS A 457 -42.92 9.44 -16.02
C CYS A 457 -43.91 10.23 -15.14
N ARG A 458 -43.42 10.87 -14.09
CA ARG A 458 -44.21 11.75 -13.21
C ARG A 458 -44.67 13.02 -13.92
N GLU A 459 -43.78 13.65 -14.69
CA GLU A 459 -44.10 14.83 -15.51
C GLU A 459 -45.16 14.53 -16.56
N ARG A 460 -45.19 13.30 -17.09
CA ARG A 460 -46.25 12.80 -17.99
C ARG A 460 -47.58 12.48 -17.27
N GLY A 461 -47.72 12.81 -15.98
CA GLY A 461 -48.95 12.68 -15.22
C GLY A 461 -49.22 11.30 -14.61
N MET A 462 -48.23 10.36 -14.64
CA MET A 462 -48.42 9.05 -14.04
C MET A 462 -48.44 9.11 -12.50
N ALA A 463 -49.26 8.25 -11.87
CA ALA A 463 -49.24 8.09 -10.41
C ALA A 463 -47.87 7.57 -9.91
N VAL A 464 -47.44 7.95 -8.70
CA VAL A 464 -46.11 7.62 -8.14
C VAL A 464 -45.77 6.15 -8.25
N LEU A 465 -46.69 5.27 -7.79
CA LEU A 465 -46.46 3.82 -7.81
C LEU A 465 -46.31 3.29 -9.25
N HIS A 466 -47.14 3.76 -10.16
CA HIS A 466 -47.10 3.34 -11.56
C HIS A 466 -45.86 3.83 -12.28
N SER A 467 -45.48 5.10 -12.03
CA SER A 467 -44.25 5.68 -12.57
C SER A 467 -42.99 4.90 -12.15
N VAL A 468 -42.89 4.53 -10.87
CA VAL A 468 -41.76 3.79 -10.32
C VAL A 468 -41.65 2.37 -10.92
N VAL A 469 -42.76 1.65 -11.01
CA VAL A 469 -42.77 0.29 -11.56
C VAL A 469 -42.47 0.29 -13.06
N THR A 470 -43.04 1.25 -13.81
CA THR A 470 -42.80 1.41 -15.25
C THR A 470 -41.34 1.81 -15.54
N ALA A 471 -40.83 2.75 -14.77
CA ALA A 471 -39.42 3.18 -14.90
C ALA A 471 -38.47 2.04 -14.59
N GLY A 472 -38.69 1.33 -13.49
CA GLY A 472 -37.87 0.19 -13.11
C GLY A 472 -37.78 -0.86 -14.21
N ARG A 473 -38.95 -1.26 -14.75
CA ARG A 473 -39.03 -2.21 -15.88
C ARG A 473 -38.28 -1.72 -17.11
N SER A 474 -38.47 -0.46 -17.51
CA SER A 474 -37.85 0.11 -18.72
C SER A 474 -36.35 0.28 -18.62
N ARG A 475 -35.83 0.51 -17.39
CA ARG A 475 -34.41 0.76 -17.12
C ARG A 475 -33.62 -0.47 -16.68
N LEU A 476 -34.30 -1.59 -16.41
CA LEU A 476 -33.64 -2.84 -15.98
C LEU A 476 -32.57 -3.29 -16.97
N ARG A 477 -32.92 -3.44 -18.24
CA ARG A 477 -31.97 -3.92 -19.27
C ARG A 477 -30.77 -2.99 -19.46
N PRO A 478 -30.93 -1.66 -19.65
CA PRO A 478 -29.78 -0.74 -19.75
C PRO A 478 -28.86 -0.81 -18.55
N VAL A 479 -29.39 -0.85 -17.32
CA VAL A 479 -28.59 -0.94 -16.09
C VAL A 479 -27.86 -2.26 -16.01
N LEU A 480 -28.53 -3.40 -16.24
CA LEU A 480 -27.87 -4.71 -16.24
C LEU A 480 -26.80 -4.81 -17.33
N MET A 481 -27.04 -4.25 -18.52
CA MET A 481 -26.06 -4.29 -19.61
C MET A 481 -24.80 -3.52 -19.24
N THR A 482 -24.91 -2.31 -18.70
CA THR A 482 -23.74 -1.53 -18.27
C THR A 482 -23.01 -2.20 -17.10
N THR A 483 -23.74 -2.73 -16.13
CA THR A 483 -23.15 -3.42 -14.97
C THR A 483 -22.40 -4.68 -15.38
N LEU A 484 -23.03 -5.54 -16.18
CA LEU A 484 -22.40 -6.78 -16.67
C LEU A 484 -21.17 -6.49 -17.53
N THR A 485 -21.23 -5.47 -18.38
CA THR A 485 -20.06 -5.07 -19.19
C THR A 485 -18.90 -4.62 -18.31
N THR A 486 -19.18 -3.84 -17.26
CA THR A 486 -18.15 -3.40 -16.32
C THR A 486 -17.59 -4.58 -15.51
N ILE A 487 -18.46 -5.46 -14.99
CA ILE A 487 -18.04 -6.67 -14.26
C ILE A 487 -17.15 -7.55 -15.14
N LEU A 488 -17.58 -7.86 -16.37
CA LEU A 488 -16.81 -8.69 -17.30
C LEU A 488 -15.47 -8.04 -17.67
N GLY A 489 -15.44 -6.69 -17.78
CA GLY A 489 -14.20 -5.94 -18.00
C GLY A 489 -13.21 -6.01 -16.84
N MET A 490 -13.69 -6.22 -15.61
CA MET A 490 -12.85 -6.35 -14.40
C MET A 490 -12.43 -7.80 -14.10
N VAL A 491 -13.08 -8.81 -14.71
CA VAL A 491 -12.74 -10.23 -14.49
C VAL A 491 -11.26 -10.54 -14.76
N PRO A 492 -10.64 -10.09 -15.87
CA PRO A 492 -9.22 -10.34 -16.11
C PRO A 492 -8.33 -9.82 -14.98
N MET A 493 -8.67 -8.68 -14.38
CA MET A 493 -7.93 -8.09 -13.25
C MET A 493 -8.12 -8.90 -11.96
N ALA A 494 -9.33 -9.43 -11.73
CA ALA A 494 -9.65 -10.19 -10.51
C ALA A 494 -9.08 -11.63 -10.52
N VAL A 495 -8.85 -12.22 -11.72
CA VAL A 495 -8.43 -13.63 -11.89
C VAL A 495 -7.05 -13.73 -12.56
N GLY A 496 -6.48 -12.61 -12.98
CA GLY A 496 -5.20 -12.57 -13.70
C GLY A 496 -4.08 -13.31 -12.94
N GLN A 497 -3.25 -14.03 -13.69
CA GLN A 497 -2.10 -14.79 -13.22
C GLN A 497 -0.88 -14.30 -14.01
N GLY A 498 -0.17 -13.33 -13.49
CA GLY A 498 1.04 -12.78 -14.11
C GLY A 498 1.86 -12.05 -13.07
N GLU A 499 3.05 -11.62 -13.42
CA GLU A 499 3.90 -10.82 -12.52
C GLU A 499 3.15 -9.58 -12.05
N GLY A 500 3.04 -9.40 -10.73
CA GLY A 500 2.34 -8.28 -10.11
C GLY A 500 0.81 -8.29 -10.23
N ALA A 501 0.19 -9.36 -10.76
CA ALA A 501 -1.27 -9.45 -10.86
C ALA A 501 -1.94 -9.42 -9.48
N GLU A 502 -1.27 -9.94 -8.45
CA GLU A 502 -1.74 -9.94 -7.06
C GLU A 502 -2.01 -8.52 -6.55
N MET A 503 -1.23 -7.53 -6.99
CA MET A 503 -1.40 -6.14 -6.58
C MET A 503 -2.76 -5.56 -7.03
N TRP A 504 -3.22 -5.92 -8.24
CA TRP A 504 -4.45 -5.38 -8.82
C TRP A 504 -5.70 -6.21 -8.52
N ARG A 505 -5.54 -7.46 -8.11
CA ARG A 505 -6.63 -8.39 -7.82
C ARG A 505 -7.61 -7.85 -6.79
N PRO A 506 -7.19 -7.24 -5.64
CA PRO A 506 -8.12 -6.70 -4.65
C PRO A 506 -9.03 -5.61 -5.21
N LEU A 507 -8.50 -4.75 -6.09
CA LEU A 507 -9.27 -3.72 -6.79
C LEU A 507 -10.36 -4.35 -7.67
N GLY A 508 -10.00 -5.34 -8.49
CA GLY A 508 -10.94 -6.07 -9.35
C GLY A 508 -12.05 -6.75 -8.56
N VAL A 509 -11.69 -7.45 -7.48
CA VAL A 509 -12.64 -8.13 -6.56
C VAL A 509 -13.58 -7.13 -5.90
N ALA A 510 -13.06 -6.01 -5.38
CA ALA A 510 -13.83 -4.95 -4.73
C ALA A 510 -14.88 -4.36 -5.70
N VAL A 511 -14.47 -4.02 -6.93
CA VAL A 511 -15.37 -3.44 -7.92
C VAL A 511 -16.43 -4.45 -8.37
N ILE A 512 -16.08 -5.70 -8.65
CA ILE A 512 -17.01 -6.76 -9.05
C ILE A 512 -18.04 -7.00 -7.94
N GLY A 513 -17.58 -7.22 -6.71
CA GLY A 513 -18.45 -7.50 -5.57
C GLY A 513 -19.36 -6.33 -5.23
N GLY A 514 -18.78 -5.14 -5.11
CA GLY A 514 -19.53 -3.93 -4.80
C GLY A 514 -20.56 -3.60 -5.87
N LEU A 515 -20.19 -3.71 -7.16
CA LEU A 515 -21.11 -3.43 -8.27
C LEU A 515 -22.23 -4.46 -8.37
N THR A 516 -21.94 -5.74 -8.13
CA THR A 516 -22.97 -6.81 -8.13
C THR A 516 -24.02 -6.57 -7.06
N VAL A 517 -23.60 -6.39 -5.81
CA VAL A 517 -24.51 -6.18 -4.68
C VAL A 517 -25.24 -4.84 -4.81
N SER A 518 -24.52 -3.76 -5.11
CA SER A 518 -25.14 -2.44 -5.24
C SER A 518 -26.17 -2.37 -6.36
N THR A 519 -25.94 -3.03 -7.50
CA THR A 519 -26.90 -3.01 -8.61
C THR A 519 -28.19 -3.70 -8.24
N ILE A 520 -28.13 -4.88 -7.59
CA ILE A 520 -29.31 -5.60 -7.14
C ILE A 520 -30.09 -4.75 -6.13
N LEU A 521 -29.40 -4.19 -5.15
CA LEU A 521 -30.03 -3.39 -4.11
C LEU A 521 -30.52 -2.04 -4.62
N THR A 522 -29.79 -1.36 -5.49
CA THR A 522 -30.21 -0.07 -6.08
C THR A 522 -31.49 -0.22 -6.88
N LEU A 523 -31.65 -1.29 -7.66
CA LEU A 523 -32.88 -1.56 -8.43
C LEU A 523 -34.11 -1.79 -7.55
N ILE A 524 -33.94 -2.18 -6.30
CA ILE A 524 -35.04 -2.40 -5.35
C ILE A 524 -35.20 -1.24 -4.37
N LEU A 525 -34.07 -0.81 -3.76
CA LEU A 525 -34.07 0.16 -2.66
C LEU A 525 -34.38 1.58 -3.11
N VAL A 526 -33.79 2.05 -4.22
CA VAL A 526 -34.00 3.42 -4.72
C VAL A 526 -35.49 3.65 -5.08
N PRO A 527 -36.18 2.75 -5.81
CA PRO A 527 -37.63 2.84 -6.02
C PRO A 527 -38.44 2.89 -4.73
N VAL A 528 -38.12 2.07 -3.74
CA VAL A 528 -38.79 2.02 -2.44
C VAL A 528 -38.59 3.31 -1.66
N LEU A 529 -37.39 3.83 -1.61
CA LEU A 529 -37.04 5.12 -0.98
C LEU A 529 -37.77 6.27 -1.69
N TYR A 530 -37.75 6.31 -3.03
CA TYR A 530 -38.44 7.33 -3.80
C TYR A 530 -39.95 7.36 -3.46
N CYS A 531 -40.62 6.22 -3.41
CA CYS A 531 -42.01 6.13 -3.02
C CYS A 531 -42.27 6.59 -1.57
N SER A 532 -41.32 6.36 -0.67
CA SER A 532 -41.44 6.78 0.73
C SER A 532 -41.33 8.31 0.86
N PHE A 533 -40.34 8.91 0.22
CA PHE A 533 -40.11 10.37 0.24
C PHE A 533 -41.19 11.14 -0.52
N ALA A 534 -41.63 10.64 -1.69
CA ALA A 534 -42.73 11.23 -2.46
C ALA A 534 -44.06 11.19 -1.67
N GLY A 535 -44.30 10.13 -0.90
CA GLY A 535 -45.48 10.02 -0.01
C GLY A 535 -45.47 11.09 1.10
N ILE A 536 -44.32 11.41 1.67
CA ILE A 536 -44.18 12.47 2.68
C ILE A 536 -44.44 13.84 2.05
N GLY A 537 -43.87 14.11 0.87
CA GLY A 537 -44.09 15.35 0.13
C GLY A 537 -45.53 15.62 -0.21
N ILE A 538 -46.26 14.60 -0.67
CA ILE A 538 -47.70 14.71 -0.98
C ILE A 538 -48.53 14.98 0.29
N ARG A 539 -48.22 14.33 1.41
CA ARG A 539 -48.91 14.59 2.69
C ARG A 539 -48.62 16.01 3.20
N ARG A 540 -47.39 16.48 3.06
CA ARG A 540 -47.01 17.85 3.46
C ARG A 540 -47.68 18.89 2.60
N ASN A 541 -47.81 18.67 1.29
CA ASN A 541 -48.50 19.59 0.37
C ASN A 541 -50.00 19.62 0.63
N ARG A 542 -50.64 18.48 0.90
CA ARG A 542 -52.06 18.43 1.28
C ARG A 542 -52.35 19.16 2.59
N ARG A 543 -51.46 19.04 3.59
CA ARG A 543 -51.57 19.81 4.85
C ARG A 543 -51.38 21.32 4.61
N LYS A 544 -50.44 21.71 3.74
CA LYS A 544 -50.21 23.11 3.39
C LYS A 544 -51.44 23.72 2.67
N ILE A 545 -51.96 23.01 1.67
CA ILE A 545 -53.14 23.41 0.92
C ILE A 545 -54.39 23.51 1.85
N LYS A 546 -54.52 22.57 2.81
CA LYS A 546 -55.62 22.65 3.79
C LYS A 546 -55.47 23.87 4.70
N LYS A 547 -54.25 24.13 5.19
CA LYS A 547 -53.95 25.31 6.03
C LYS A 547 -54.12 26.62 5.28
N ASP A 548 -53.75 26.67 4.00
CA ASP A 548 -53.94 27.85 3.15
C ASP A 548 -55.44 28.08 2.85
N ARG A 549 -56.26 27.05 2.70
CA ARG A 549 -57.73 27.18 2.60
C ARG A 549 -58.34 27.71 3.91
N GLU A 550 -57.95 27.09 5.04
CA GLU A 550 -58.40 27.55 6.37
C GLU A 550 -58.03 29.02 6.64
N LEU A 551 -56.84 29.43 6.22
CA LEU A 551 -56.36 30.82 6.33
C LEU A 551 -57.16 31.76 5.41
N ASN A 552 -57.45 31.34 4.19
CA ASN A 552 -58.22 32.10 3.22
C ASN A 552 -59.68 32.26 3.66
N ASP A 553 -60.28 31.19 4.18
CA ASP A 553 -61.63 31.24 4.75
C ASP A 553 -61.70 32.12 5.99
N TYR A 554 -60.67 32.13 6.83
CA TYR A 554 -60.51 33.04 7.96
C TYR A 554 -60.42 34.52 7.51
N TYR A 555 -59.63 34.81 6.47
CA TYR A 555 -59.52 36.17 5.92
C TYR A 555 -60.84 36.65 5.28
N GLN A 556 -61.54 35.80 4.56
CA GLN A 556 -62.86 36.18 3.99
C GLN A 556 -63.87 36.47 5.08
N ALA A 557 -63.95 35.65 6.12
CA ALA A 557 -64.88 35.88 7.24
C ALA A 557 -64.55 37.17 8.02
N HIS A 558 -63.26 37.54 8.14
CA HIS A 558 -62.88 38.79 8.80
C HIS A 558 -63.08 40.00 7.90
N LYS A 559 -62.91 39.89 6.58
CA LYS A 559 -63.16 40.96 5.61
C LYS A 559 -64.65 41.34 5.59
N GLU A 560 -65.58 40.39 5.70
CA GLU A 560 -67.00 40.67 5.84
C GLU A 560 -67.38 41.38 7.15
N LYS A 561 -66.62 41.13 8.23
CA LYS A 561 -66.81 41.88 9.51
C LYS A 561 -66.27 43.29 9.48
N MET A 562 -65.19 43.56 8.72
CA MET A 562 -64.62 44.89 8.57
C MET A 562 -65.39 45.82 7.59
N THR A 563 -66.18 45.21 6.68
CA THR A 563 -66.96 46.00 5.67
C THR A 563 -68.37 46.35 6.10
N LYS A 564 -68.81 45.91 7.29
CA LYS A 564 -70.13 46.41 7.83
C LYS A 564 -69.91 47.77 8.50
N PRO A 565 -70.54 48.84 7.98
CA PRO A 565 -70.45 50.16 8.61
C PRO A 565 -71.06 50.11 10.01
N LYS A 566 -70.34 50.63 10.99
CA LYS A 566 -70.92 50.87 12.33
C LYS A 566 -72.15 51.78 12.14
N LYS A 567 -73.35 51.22 12.33
CA LYS A 567 -74.57 52.04 12.55
C LYS A 567 -74.35 52.76 13.88
N GLN A 568 -74.31 54.10 13.76
CA GLN A 568 -74.49 55.03 14.88
C GLN A 568 -75.94 54.95 15.36
#